data_6e4c402ebe4ce188bdd36cb5079cbc07
#
_entry.id   6e4c402ebe4ce188bdd36cb5079cbc07
#
_cell.length_a   1.000
_cell.length_b   1.000
_cell.length_c   1.000
_cell.angle_alpha   90.00
_cell.angle_beta   90.00
_cell.angle_gamma   90.00
#
_symmetry.space_group_name_H-M   'P 1'
#
loop_
_entity.id
_entity.type
_entity.pdbx_description
1 polymer ?
#
loop_
_entity_poly.entity_id
_entity_poly.type
_entity_poly.pdbx_seq_one_letter_code
_entity_poly.pdbx_strand_id
1 'polypeptide(L)'
;MPMPYDPADDFNPTRRGLMKATGVAMAVMSITPAIAAAESGGATEIWDKTFPKIEAVDHRKVSFKTRYGILLSGDLYMPKARGDAPLAALAVSGPFGAVKEQSSGLYAQTMAERGFVTLAFDPSYTGESGGEPRNIASPDINTEDFSAAVDFLGLQPAVDRERIGIIGICGFGGMALNAVAVDKRVKAVVASTMYDMTRVMAKGYFDSMTPEQRAEALEQMSRQRWVDAEQGTPAYQPPFNPPLKGGEPQFVVDYHDYYATPRGYHPRAVNSGNAWSQTTPMSFMNMPILTYIAEIAPRPLLLIHGEKAHSRYFSETAFAKAADPKELVIVPGASHVDLYDRMDKISFDRIAAFFERTLA
;
A
#
# COMPACT_ATOMS: atom_id res chain seq x y z
N MET A 1 17.50 -27.47 -45.44
CA MET A 1 16.70 -28.12 -44.40
C MET A 1 17.53 -28.14 -43.13
N PRO A 2 17.23 -27.39 -42.11
CA PRO A 2 17.85 -27.56 -40.78
C PRO A 2 17.08 -28.61 -39.99
N MET A 3 17.82 -29.47 -39.30
CA MET A 3 17.30 -30.53 -38.47
C MET A 3 16.65 -29.98 -37.20
N PRO A 4 15.62 -30.63 -36.62
CA PRO A 4 14.96 -30.17 -35.40
C PRO A 4 15.88 -30.39 -34.19
N TYR A 5 15.87 -29.40 -33.28
CA TYR A 5 16.51 -29.40 -31.98
C TYR A 5 15.78 -30.37 -31.04
N ASP A 6 16.51 -31.33 -30.45
CA ASP A 6 16.02 -32.25 -29.43
C ASP A 6 16.54 -31.80 -28.04
N PRO A 7 15.64 -31.44 -27.07
CA PRO A 7 16.06 -30.94 -25.75
C PRO A 7 16.46 -32.02 -24.73
N ALA A 8 16.67 -33.29 -25.13
CA ALA A 8 16.91 -34.38 -24.18
C ALA A 8 18.40 -34.68 -23.90
N ASP A 9 19.37 -34.00 -24.55
CA ASP A 9 20.79 -34.41 -24.51
C ASP A 9 21.71 -33.65 -23.54
N ASP A 10 21.21 -32.75 -22.70
CA ASP A 10 22.05 -31.91 -21.81
C ASP A 10 21.92 -32.21 -20.29
N PHE A 11 21.63 -33.45 -19.88
CA PHE A 11 21.72 -33.83 -18.47
C PHE A 11 22.68 -35.00 -18.23
N ASN A 12 23.97 -34.71 -18.06
CA ASN A 12 24.96 -35.71 -17.64
C ASN A 12 25.48 -35.42 -16.21
N PRO A 13 25.07 -36.19 -15.18
CA PRO A 13 25.47 -35.96 -13.79
C PRO A 13 26.66 -36.81 -13.39
N THR A 14 27.87 -36.57 -13.90
CA THR A 14 29.08 -37.19 -13.35
C THR A 14 30.30 -36.26 -13.42
N ARG A 15 30.45 -35.45 -12.35
CA ARG A 15 31.75 -35.03 -11.82
C ARG A 15 31.68 -34.78 -10.33
N ARG A 16 31.77 -35.85 -9.54
CA ARG A 16 32.25 -35.79 -8.15
C ARG A 16 33.76 -35.52 -8.19
N GLY A 17 34.13 -34.26 -7.93
CA GLY A 17 35.48 -33.82 -7.60
C GLY A 17 35.65 -33.68 -6.11
N LEU A 18 36.39 -34.60 -5.53
CA LEU A 18 36.86 -34.68 -4.15
C LEU A 18 37.79 -33.50 -3.86
N MET A 19 37.39 -32.54 -3.03
CA MET A 19 38.32 -31.59 -2.39
C MET A 19 38.48 -31.92 -0.94
N LYS A 20 39.74 -32.28 -0.60
CA LYS A 20 40.22 -32.57 0.77
C LYS A 20 40.16 -31.32 1.64
N ALA A 21 39.65 -31.50 2.83
CA ALA A 21 39.63 -30.50 3.90
C ALA A 21 41.05 -30.22 4.39
N THR A 22 41.44 -28.97 4.40
CA THR A 22 42.49 -28.44 5.28
C THR A 22 41.81 -27.47 6.25
N GLY A 23 41.75 -27.86 7.53
CA GLY A 23 41.16 -27.08 8.57
C GLY A 23 41.99 -25.82 8.87
N VAL A 24 41.31 -24.68 8.83
CA VAL A 24 41.73 -23.45 9.50
C VAL A 24 40.58 -23.07 10.41
N ALA A 25 40.80 -23.21 11.70
CA ALA A 25 39.89 -22.73 12.72
C ALA A 25 39.88 -21.19 12.71
N MET A 26 38.87 -20.58 12.07
CA MET A 26 38.54 -19.19 12.26
C MET A 26 37.59 -19.08 13.45
N ALA A 27 38.03 -18.39 14.49
CA ALA A 27 37.19 -17.96 15.60
C ALA A 27 36.12 -17.02 15.04
N VAL A 28 34.86 -17.47 15.01
CA VAL A 28 33.71 -16.63 14.70
C VAL A 28 33.47 -15.76 15.93
N MET A 29 33.98 -14.52 15.91
CA MET A 29 33.47 -13.48 16.79
C MET A 29 32.06 -13.15 16.31
N SER A 30 31.06 -13.59 17.04
CA SER A 30 29.68 -13.15 16.89
C SER A 30 29.57 -11.68 17.26
N ILE A 31 29.65 -10.82 16.25
CA ILE A 31 29.26 -9.42 16.38
C ILE A 31 27.73 -9.41 16.27
N THR A 32 27.05 -9.41 17.42
CA THR A 32 25.64 -9.05 17.51
C THR A 32 25.56 -7.56 17.19
N PRO A 33 24.86 -7.12 16.11
CA PRO A 33 24.59 -5.71 15.95
C PRO A 33 23.55 -5.33 17.02
N ALA A 34 24.01 -4.66 18.09
CA ALA A 34 23.10 -3.92 18.94
C ALA A 34 22.47 -2.83 18.08
N ILE A 35 21.21 -3.02 17.72
CA ILE A 35 20.38 -1.94 17.19
C ILE A 35 20.13 -1.02 18.39
N ALA A 36 20.99 -0.01 18.54
CA ALA A 36 20.76 1.07 19.46
C ALA A 36 19.51 1.82 18.93
N ALA A 37 18.39 1.66 19.62
CA ALA A 37 17.30 2.59 19.54
C ALA A 37 17.84 3.94 20.04
N ALA A 38 18.04 4.89 19.13
CA ALA A 38 18.32 6.26 19.50
C ALA A 38 17.06 6.78 20.20
N GLU A 39 17.10 6.85 21.53
CA GLU A 39 16.16 7.66 22.29
C GLU A 39 16.42 9.13 21.93
N SER A 40 15.60 9.68 21.05
CA SER A 40 15.56 11.11 20.77
C SER A 40 14.95 11.80 22.00
N GLY A 41 15.81 12.41 22.82
CA GLY A 41 15.37 13.21 23.96
C GLY A 41 14.50 14.38 23.54
N GLY A 42 13.28 14.44 24.07
CA GLY A 42 12.61 15.60 24.60
C GLY A 42 12.30 16.80 23.72
N ALA A 43 12.19 16.70 22.38
CA ALA A 43 11.46 17.69 21.60
C ALA A 43 9.99 17.21 21.54
N THR A 44 9.05 18.06 21.94
CA THR A 44 7.62 17.79 21.75
C THR A 44 7.39 17.57 20.25
N GLU A 45 7.15 16.34 19.85
CA GLU A 45 6.88 16.00 18.45
C GLU A 45 5.62 16.75 18.01
N ILE A 46 5.78 17.62 17.00
CA ILE A 46 4.67 18.39 16.45
C ILE A 46 3.72 17.37 15.77
N TRP A 47 2.44 17.39 16.17
CA TRP A 47 1.41 16.59 15.53
C TRP A 47 1.07 17.19 14.16
N ASP A 48 1.71 16.71 13.10
CA ASP A 48 1.59 17.20 11.73
C ASP A 48 0.51 16.45 10.90
N LYS A 49 -0.38 15.72 11.58
CA LYS A 49 -1.40 14.91 10.92
C LYS A 49 -2.68 15.70 10.66
N THR A 50 -3.42 15.31 9.63
CA THR A 50 -4.68 15.96 9.23
C THR A 50 -5.88 15.59 10.12
N PHE A 51 -5.65 14.82 11.16
CA PHE A 51 -6.66 14.37 12.13
C PHE A 51 -6.19 14.63 13.57
N PRO A 52 -7.12 14.78 14.52
CA PRO A 52 -6.76 15.03 15.93
C PRO A 52 -6.10 13.80 16.56
N LYS A 53 -5.22 14.04 17.52
CA LYS A 53 -4.59 12.99 18.33
C LYS A 53 -5.59 12.40 19.31
N ILE A 54 -5.59 11.06 19.42
CA ILE A 54 -6.39 10.33 20.42
C ILE A 54 -5.49 10.05 21.64
N GLU A 55 -5.85 10.59 22.80
CA GLU A 55 -5.06 10.47 24.03
C GLU A 55 -4.94 9.03 24.55
N ALA A 56 -5.88 8.15 24.23
CA ALA A 56 -5.87 6.74 24.62
C ALA A 56 -4.89 5.88 23.78
N VAL A 57 -4.22 6.48 22.80
CA VAL A 57 -3.32 5.78 21.85
C VAL A 57 -1.89 6.29 22.00
N ASP A 58 -0.94 5.37 22.14
CA ASP A 58 0.48 5.64 22.02
C ASP A 58 0.85 5.71 20.53
N HIS A 59 1.67 6.70 20.18
CA HIS A 59 2.18 6.91 18.82
C HIS A 59 3.70 7.01 18.84
N ARG A 60 4.34 6.39 17.87
CA ARG A 60 5.77 6.59 17.58
C ARG A 60 6.07 6.48 16.10
N LYS A 61 6.94 7.33 15.58
CA LYS A 61 7.50 7.20 14.24
C LYS A 61 8.48 6.02 14.20
N VAL A 62 8.42 5.24 13.14
CA VAL A 62 9.27 4.05 12.93
C VAL A 62 9.79 4.00 11.51
N SER A 63 10.82 3.20 11.28
CA SER A 63 11.30 2.90 9.93
C SER A 63 11.63 1.42 9.80
N PHE A 64 11.43 0.88 8.60
CA PHE A 64 11.69 -0.52 8.26
C PHE A 64 12.05 -0.64 6.79
N LYS A 65 12.62 -1.77 6.36
CA LYS A 65 13.08 -1.96 4.98
C LYS A 65 12.23 -2.98 4.25
N THR A 66 11.96 -2.70 2.97
CA THR A 66 11.46 -3.70 2.03
C THR A 66 12.56 -4.69 1.68
N ARG A 67 12.21 -5.86 1.10
CA ARG A 67 13.19 -6.81 0.56
C ARG A 67 14.07 -6.19 -0.55
N TYR A 68 13.63 -5.12 -1.19
CA TYR A 68 14.41 -4.37 -2.18
C TYR A 68 15.37 -3.36 -1.56
N GLY A 69 15.43 -3.28 -0.21
CA GLY A 69 16.31 -2.37 0.51
C GLY A 69 15.80 -0.94 0.64
N ILE A 70 14.59 -0.63 0.19
CA ILE A 70 13.98 0.69 0.33
C ILE A 70 13.56 0.88 1.79
N LEU A 71 13.98 1.99 2.39
CA LEU A 71 13.61 2.35 3.76
C LEU A 71 12.22 2.99 3.76
N LEU A 72 11.26 2.38 4.41
CA LEU A 72 9.92 2.92 4.61
C LEU A 72 9.83 3.68 5.93
N SER A 73 9.05 4.77 5.92
CA SER A 73 8.67 5.55 7.09
C SER A 73 7.24 5.18 7.49
N GLY A 74 7.03 4.93 8.77
CA GLY A 74 5.73 4.56 9.31
C GLY A 74 5.44 5.23 10.65
N ASP A 75 4.16 5.25 11.01
CA ASP A 75 3.63 5.64 12.30
C ASP A 75 3.01 4.40 12.96
N LEU A 76 3.60 3.96 14.05
CA LEU A 76 3.10 2.85 14.86
C LEU A 76 2.19 3.39 15.96
N TYR A 77 0.98 2.86 16.01
CA TYR A 77 -0.01 3.20 17.04
C TYR A 77 -0.34 1.97 17.89
N MET A 78 -0.49 2.15 19.18
CA MET A 78 -0.84 1.08 20.13
C MET A 78 -1.82 1.60 21.19
N PRO A 79 -2.77 0.79 21.66
CA PRO A 79 -3.59 1.19 22.80
C PRO A 79 -2.72 1.40 24.06
N LYS A 80 -2.93 2.50 24.80
CA LYS A 80 -2.23 2.72 26.07
C LYS A 80 -2.66 1.72 27.15
N ALA A 81 -3.98 1.49 27.23
CA ALA A 81 -4.54 0.49 28.15
C ALA A 81 -4.48 -0.91 27.51
N ARG A 82 -3.31 -1.54 27.56
CA ARG A 82 -3.10 -2.91 27.10
C ARG A 82 -2.50 -3.76 28.21
N GLY A 83 -2.84 -5.05 28.21
CA GLY A 83 -2.16 -6.04 29.07
C GLY A 83 -0.82 -6.49 28.48
N ASP A 84 -0.23 -7.54 29.07
CA ASP A 84 1.05 -8.12 28.63
C ASP A 84 0.90 -9.08 27.44
N ALA A 85 -0.32 -9.52 27.14
CA ALA A 85 -0.57 -10.45 26.03
C ALA A 85 -0.37 -9.75 24.66
N PRO A 86 0.28 -10.42 23.69
CA PRO A 86 0.40 -9.90 22.33
C PRO A 86 -0.96 -9.66 21.69
N LEU A 87 -1.08 -8.57 20.96
CA LEU A 87 -2.30 -8.12 20.29
C LEU A 87 -2.30 -8.48 18.80
N ALA A 88 -3.48 -8.55 18.21
CA ALA A 88 -3.64 -8.56 16.77
C ALA A 88 -3.13 -7.23 16.17
N ALA A 89 -2.60 -7.28 14.94
CA ALA A 89 -2.01 -6.11 14.32
C ALA A 89 -2.53 -5.86 12.90
N LEU A 90 -2.50 -4.58 12.47
CA LEU A 90 -3.00 -4.14 11.17
C LEU A 90 -1.96 -3.26 10.47
N ALA A 91 -1.57 -3.62 9.25
CA ALA A 91 -0.82 -2.75 8.34
C ALA A 91 -1.82 -1.90 7.53
N VAL A 92 -1.61 -0.59 7.48
CA VAL A 92 -2.56 0.36 6.86
C VAL A 92 -1.83 1.27 5.89
N SER A 93 -2.32 1.40 4.64
CA SER A 93 -1.77 2.36 3.68
C SER A 93 -2.80 2.87 2.67
N GLY A 94 -2.47 3.98 2.03
CA GLY A 94 -3.29 4.70 1.06
C GLY A 94 -3.95 5.94 1.65
N PRO A 95 -4.63 6.69 0.80
CA PRO A 95 -4.86 6.57 -0.65
C PRO A 95 -3.59 6.64 -1.52
N PHE A 96 -3.71 6.27 -2.80
CA PHE A 96 -2.61 6.42 -3.77
C PHE A 96 -2.26 7.90 -3.95
N GLY A 97 -1.00 8.26 -3.67
CA GLY A 97 -0.53 9.65 -3.67
C GLY A 97 -0.78 10.44 -2.38
N ALA A 98 -1.36 9.79 -1.36
CA ALA A 98 -1.42 10.34 0.00
C ALA A 98 -0.20 9.92 0.83
N VAL A 99 -0.12 10.43 2.06
CA VAL A 99 0.89 10.08 3.07
C VAL A 99 0.23 9.57 4.36
N LYS A 100 1.03 8.93 5.21
CA LYS A 100 0.58 8.34 6.48
C LYS A 100 -0.02 9.34 7.46
N GLU A 101 0.25 10.63 7.28
CA GLU A 101 -0.33 11.72 8.08
C GLU A 101 -1.77 12.06 7.71
N GLN A 102 -2.32 11.42 6.67
CA GLN A 102 -3.68 11.61 6.17
C GLN A 102 -4.58 10.40 6.53
N SER A 103 -5.40 9.93 5.61
CA SER A 103 -6.41 8.88 5.81
C SER A 103 -5.87 7.59 6.46
N SER A 104 -4.71 7.07 6.01
CA SER A 104 -4.18 5.83 6.57
C SER A 104 -3.81 5.96 8.04
N GLY A 105 -3.27 7.11 8.47
CA GLY A 105 -3.00 7.39 9.88
C GLY A 105 -4.28 7.51 10.71
N LEU A 106 -5.33 8.16 10.17
CA LEU A 106 -6.63 8.20 10.82
C LEU A 106 -7.19 6.80 11.06
N TYR A 107 -7.17 5.93 10.03
CA TYR A 107 -7.61 4.55 10.16
C TYR A 107 -6.76 3.78 11.19
N ALA A 108 -5.44 3.93 11.12
CA ALA A 108 -4.54 3.26 12.05
C ALA A 108 -4.78 3.70 13.49
N GLN A 109 -4.83 5.01 13.78
CA GLN A 109 -5.10 5.52 15.12
C GLN A 109 -6.46 5.07 15.65
N THR A 110 -7.49 5.11 14.81
CA THR A 110 -8.86 4.74 15.19
C THR A 110 -8.98 3.24 15.48
N MET A 111 -8.25 2.40 14.75
CA MET A 111 -8.21 0.96 15.02
C MET A 111 -7.34 0.63 16.24
N ALA A 112 -6.29 1.42 16.52
CA ALA A 112 -5.51 1.28 17.74
C ALA A 112 -6.34 1.60 18.99
N GLU A 113 -7.20 2.63 18.94
CA GLU A 113 -8.16 2.91 20.01
C GLU A 113 -9.10 1.72 20.30
N ARG A 114 -9.35 0.87 19.28
CA ARG A 114 -10.17 -0.34 19.35
C ARG A 114 -9.40 -1.62 19.72
N GLY A 115 -8.14 -1.48 20.17
CA GLY A 115 -7.37 -2.59 20.75
C GLY A 115 -6.38 -3.29 19.81
N PHE A 116 -6.14 -2.79 18.61
CA PHE A 116 -5.15 -3.34 17.69
C PHE A 116 -3.80 -2.62 17.78
N VAL A 117 -2.70 -3.30 17.51
CA VAL A 117 -1.44 -2.64 17.13
C VAL A 117 -1.53 -2.29 15.66
N THR A 118 -1.30 -1.03 15.29
CA THR A 118 -1.48 -0.62 13.90
C THR A 118 -0.27 0.15 13.38
N LEU A 119 0.02 0.00 12.09
CA LEU A 119 1.12 0.67 11.40
C LEU A 119 0.58 1.35 10.15
N ALA A 120 0.54 2.69 10.16
CA ALA A 120 0.37 3.46 8.93
C ALA A 120 1.75 3.75 8.33
N PHE A 121 1.91 3.62 7.00
CA PHE A 121 3.21 3.84 6.35
C PHE A 121 3.08 4.60 5.03
N ASP A 122 4.12 5.37 4.72
CA ASP A 122 4.29 5.94 3.39
C ASP A 122 4.79 4.87 2.43
N PRO A 123 4.22 4.74 1.23
CA PRO A 123 4.74 3.84 0.21
C PRO A 123 6.14 4.22 -0.25
N SER A 124 6.88 3.24 -0.77
CA SER A 124 8.16 3.46 -1.46
C SER A 124 8.07 4.63 -2.43
N TYR A 125 9.11 5.45 -2.49
CA TYR A 125 9.30 6.65 -3.34
C TYR A 125 8.42 7.85 -3.01
N THR A 126 7.57 7.79 -2.00
CA THR A 126 6.65 8.88 -1.64
C THR A 126 6.75 9.26 -0.15
N GLY A 127 6.22 10.42 0.21
CA GLY A 127 6.24 10.89 1.59
C GLY A 127 7.63 10.96 2.19
N GLU A 128 7.80 10.40 3.38
CA GLU A 128 9.10 10.27 4.08
C GLU A 128 9.81 8.94 3.80
N SER A 129 9.18 8.02 3.07
CA SER A 129 9.82 6.77 2.64
C SER A 129 10.89 7.03 1.59
N GLY A 130 11.91 6.17 1.58
CA GLY A 130 13.03 6.23 0.65
C GLY A 130 12.68 5.82 -0.77
N GLY A 131 13.73 5.73 -1.57
CA GLY A 131 13.68 5.39 -2.99
C GLY A 131 13.87 6.60 -3.89
N GLU A 132 14.64 6.43 -4.95
CA GLU A 132 14.90 7.43 -5.98
C GLU A 132 14.67 6.83 -7.36
N PRO A 133 14.18 7.62 -8.33
CA PRO A 133 13.69 9.00 -8.18
C PRO A 133 12.40 9.09 -7.37
N ARG A 134 12.07 10.28 -6.84
CA ARG A 134 10.87 10.51 -6.02
C ARG A 134 9.58 10.51 -6.86
N ASN A 135 8.47 10.29 -6.17
CA ASN A 135 7.12 10.35 -6.75
C ASN A 135 6.96 9.46 -7.98
N ILE A 136 7.43 8.23 -7.85
CA ILE A 136 7.12 7.13 -8.77
C ILE A 136 6.38 6.03 -8.00
N ALA A 137 5.75 5.13 -8.71
CA ALA A 137 5.08 3.97 -8.12
C ALA A 137 5.16 2.77 -9.06
N SER A 138 5.06 1.59 -8.49
CA SER A 138 4.97 0.33 -9.24
C SER A 138 4.06 -0.65 -8.50
N PRO A 139 3.19 -1.40 -9.21
CA PRO A 139 2.31 -2.39 -8.57
C PRO A 139 3.06 -3.43 -7.75
N ASP A 140 4.21 -3.90 -8.23
CA ASP A 140 5.06 -4.90 -7.55
C ASP A 140 5.64 -4.31 -6.26
N ILE A 141 6.30 -3.15 -6.35
CA ILE A 141 6.95 -2.50 -5.20
C ILE A 141 5.92 -2.11 -4.15
N ASN A 142 4.79 -1.51 -4.56
CA ASN A 142 3.77 -1.08 -3.61
C ASN A 142 2.99 -2.27 -3.00
N THR A 143 2.95 -3.42 -3.65
CA THR A 143 2.48 -4.68 -3.06
C THR A 143 3.47 -5.17 -2.00
N GLU A 144 4.78 -5.12 -2.31
CA GLU A 144 5.85 -5.49 -1.37
C GLU A 144 5.90 -4.60 -0.13
N ASP A 145 5.55 -3.30 -0.25
CA ASP A 145 5.50 -2.38 0.89
C ASP A 145 4.58 -2.91 2.01
N PHE A 146 3.46 -3.56 1.66
CA PHE A 146 2.60 -4.24 2.65
C PHE A 146 3.28 -5.46 3.28
N SER A 147 3.97 -6.29 2.51
CA SER A 147 4.69 -7.45 3.05
C SER A 147 5.80 -7.02 4.01
N ALA A 148 6.53 -5.94 3.69
CA ALA A 148 7.52 -5.34 4.58
C ALA A 148 6.89 -4.78 5.88
N ALA A 149 5.70 -4.19 5.79
CA ALA A 149 4.96 -3.75 6.97
C ALA A 149 4.52 -4.95 7.85
N VAL A 150 4.15 -6.07 7.25
CA VAL A 150 3.86 -7.33 7.95
C VAL A 150 5.11 -7.90 8.62
N ASP A 151 6.29 -7.86 7.95
CA ASP A 151 7.58 -8.23 8.54
C ASP A 151 7.85 -7.39 9.80
N PHE A 152 7.73 -6.07 9.68
CA PHE A 152 7.97 -5.14 10.79
C PHE A 152 7.03 -5.41 11.97
N LEU A 153 5.72 -5.55 11.71
CA LEU A 153 4.72 -5.82 12.75
C LEU A 153 4.99 -7.16 13.44
N GLY A 154 5.30 -8.20 12.68
CA GLY A 154 5.59 -9.53 13.23
C GLY A 154 6.86 -9.60 14.09
N LEU A 155 7.72 -8.58 14.06
CA LEU A 155 8.91 -8.45 14.91
C LEU A 155 8.65 -7.62 16.18
N GLN A 156 7.47 -6.99 16.33
CA GLN A 156 7.14 -6.22 17.53
C GLN A 156 6.76 -7.16 18.67
N PRO A 157 7.33 -6.99 19.89
CA PRO A 157 7.01 -7.85 21.03
C PRO A 157 5.53 -7.83 21.44
N ALA A 158 4.83 -6.73 21.16
CA ALA A 158 3.40 -6.55 21.45
C ALA A 158 2.47 -7.18 20.40
N VAL A 159 3.00 -7.82 19.35
CA VAL A 159 2.21 -8.35 18.24
C VAL A 159 2.21 -9.87 18.22
N ASP A 160 1.01 -10.44 18.08
CA ASP A 160 0.84 -11.84 17.74
C ASP A 160 0.97 -12.01 16.21
N ARG A 161 2.03 -12.70 15.78
CA ARG A 161 2.34 -12.94 14.36
C ARG A 161 1.25 -13.70 13.60
N GLU A 162 0.48 -14.52 14.30
CA GLU A 162 -0.60 -15.29 13.69
C GLU A 162 -1.89 -14.48 13.56
N ARG A 163 -1.89 -13.22 14.00
CA ARG A 163 -3.07 -12.35 14.04
C ARG A 163 -2.80 -11.01 13.34
N ILE A 164 -2.29 -11.05 12.10
CA ILE A 164 -1.99 -9.85 11.32
C ILE A 164 -3.00 -9.72 10.15
N GLY A 165 -3.61 -8.53 10.05
CA GLY A 165 -4.49 -8.12 8.97
C GLY A 165 -3.95 -6.91 8.20
N ILE A 166 -4.60 -6.58 7.09
CA ILE A 166 -4.28 -5.41 6.25
C ILE A 166 -5.52 -4.55 6.03
N ILE A 167 -5.34 -3.22 6.06
CA ILE A 167 -6.31 -2.25 5.57
C ILE A 167 -5.69 -1.48 4.41
N GLY A 168 -6.27 -1.56 3.23
CA GLY A 168 -5.91 -0.76 2.08
C GLY A 168 -7.00 0.26 1.73
N ILE A 169 -6.62 1.51 1.44
CA ILE A 169 -7.55 2.59 1.14
C ILE A 169 -7.32 3.08 -0.28
N CYS A 170 -8.39 3.28 -1.06
CA CYS A 170 -8.32 3.75 -2.44
C CYS A 170 -7.41 2.85 -3.31
N GLY A 171 -6.42 3.39 -4.03
CA GLY A 171 -5.49 2.60 -4.83
C GLY A 171 -4.72 1.55 -4.03
N PHE A 172 -4.41 1.83 -2.78
CA PHE A 172 -3.80 0.84 -1.88
C PHE A 172 -4.78 -0.24 -1.42
N GLY A 173 -6.09 -0.06 -1.61
CA GLY A 173 -7.07 -1.14 -1.51
C GLY A 173 -6.80 -2.26 -2.52
N GLY A 174 -6.54 -1.90 -3.78
CA GLY A 174 -6.12 -2.87 -4.81
C GLY A 174 -4.77 -3.53 -4.52
N MET A 175 -3.77 -2.75 -4.05
CA MET A 175 -2.46 -3.28 -3.65
C MET A 175 -2.57 -4.23 -2.45
N ALA A 176 -3.41 -3.90 -1.45
CA ALA A 176 -3.68 -4.77 -0.30
C ALA A 176 -4.26 -6.12 -0.72
N LEU A 177 -5.23 -6.13 -1.64
CA LEU A 177 -5.79 -7.37 -2.18
C LEU A 177 -4.73 -8.21 -2.89
N ASN A 178 -3.86 -7.60 -3.68
CA ASN A 178 -2.75 -8.27 -4.34
C ASN A 178 -1.73 -8.82 -3.32
N ALA A 179 -1.35 -8.02 -2.32
CA ALA A 179 -0.45 -8.44 -1.25
C ALA A 179 -0.98 -9.66 -0.50
N VAL A 180 -2.27 -9.67 -0.14
CA VAL A 180 -2.88 -10.79 0.56
C VAL A 180 -3.01 -12.02 -0.32
N ALA A 181 -3.22 -11.88 -1.63
CA ALA A 181 -3.20 -13.03 -2.53
C ALA A 181 -1.85 -13.77 -2.50
N VAL A 182 -0.74 -13.05 -2.36
CA VAL A 182 0.64 -13.57 -2.33
C VAL A 182 1.11 -13.92 -0.92
N ASP A 183 0.95 -13.02 0.06
CA ASP A 183 1.47 -13.18 1.43
C ASP A 183 0.47 -13.93 2.31
N LYS A 184 0.75 -15.20 2.56
CA LYS A 184 -0.13 -16.09 3.34
C LYS A 184 -0.06 -15.87 4.87
N ARG A 185 0.83 -15.02 5.35
CA ARG A 185 0.90 -14.60 6.77
C ARG A 185 -0.24 -13.67 7.16
N VAL A 186 -0.78 -12.92 6.19
CA VAL A 186 -1.93 -12.05 6.41
C VAL A 186 -3.21 -12.89 6.52
N LYS A 187 -3.96 -12.73 7.60
CA LYS A 187 -5.12 -13.56 7.93
C LYS A 187 -6.45 -12.98 7.46
N ALA A 188 -6.54 -11.66 7.30
CA ALA A 188 -7.76 -10.99 6.85
C ALA A 188 -7.42 -9.65 6.18
N VAL A 189 -8.29 -9.16 5.29
CA VAL A 189 -8.09 -7.90 4.58
C VAL A 189 -9.36 -7.07 4.51
N VAL A 190 -9.21 -5.77 4.73
CA VAL A 190 -10.23 -4.76 4.47
C VAL A 190 -9.73 -3.84 3.36
N ALA A 191 -10.55 -3.61 2.33
CA ALA A 191 -10.28 -2.61 1.30
C ALA A 191 -11.41 -1.56 1.30
N SER A 192 -11.07 -0.35 1.75
CA SER A 192 -11.99 0.78 1.83
C SER A 192 -11.89 1.63 0.57
N THR A 193 -13.05 1.94 -0.04
CA THR A 193 -13.15 2.75 -1.26
C THR A 193 -12.14 2.36 -2.36
N MET A 194 -11.96 1.04 -2.55
CA MET A 194 -10.92 0.42 -3.35
C MET A 194 -10.89 0.92 -4.79
N TYR A 195 -9.66 1.13 -5.29
CA TYR A 195 -9.36 1.40 -6.70
C TYR A 195 -8.46 0.31 -7.29
N ASP A 196 -8.79 -0.17 -8.46
CA ASP A 196 -7.85 -0.92 -9.27
C ASP A 196 -7.04 0.07 -10.13
N MET A 197 -5.91 0.53 -9.58
CA MET A 197 -5.04 1.50 -10.26
C MET A 197 -4.51 0.93 -11.58
N THR A 198 -4.32 -0.39 -11.67
CA THR A 198 -3.84 -1.02 -12.91
C THR A 198 -4.91 -1.00 -14.00
N ARG A 199 -6.17 -1.24 -13.63
CA ARG A 199 -7.29 -1.18 -14.57
C ARG A 199 -7.54 0.24 -15.05
N VAL A 200 -7.58 1.23 -14.14
CA VAL A 200 -7.86 2.61 -14.56
C VAL A 200 -6.76 3.18 -15.44
N MET A 201 -5.49 2.88 -15.15
CA MET A 201 -4.38 3.33 -15.99
C MET A 201 -4.32 2.61 -17.34
N ALA A 202 -4.71 1.32 -17.39
CA ALA A 202 -4.68 0.54 -18.61
C ALA A 202 -5.90 0.73 -19.53
N LYS A 203 -7.06 1.11 -18.94
CA LYS A 203 -8.35 1.10 -19.66
C LYS A 203 -9.18 2.37 -19.46
N GLY A 204 -8.71 3.32 -18.66
CA GLY A 204 -9.49 4.49 -18.29
C GLY A 204 -10.66 4.20 -17.34
N TYR A 205 -11.40 5.23 -16.96
CA TYR A 205 -12.63 5.07 -16.19
C TYR A 205 -13.69 4.32 -17.00
N PHE A 206 -14.35 3.35 -16.36
CA PHE A 206 -15.39 2.50 -16.98
C PHE A 206 -14.90 1.77 -18.22
N ASP A 207 -13.59 1.47 -18.30
CA ASP A 207 -12.92 0.83 -19.45
C ASP A 207 -13.12 1.59 -20.77
N SER A 208 -13.15 2.93 -20.73
CA SER A 208 -13.43 3.81 -21.88
C SER A 208 -12.25 4.01 -22.82
N MET A 209 -11.03 3.65 -22.43
CA MET A 209 -9.83 3.75 -23.26
C MET A 209 -9.81 2.65 -24.31
N THR A 210 -9.70 3.03 -25.59
CA THR A 210 -9.57 2.06 -26.69
C THR A 210 -8.16 1.43 -26.73
N PRO A 211 -7.99 0.27 -27.40
CA PRO A 211 -6.67 -0.31 -27.62
C PRO A 211 -5.68 0.65 -28.33
N GLU A 212 -6.17 1.46 -29.26
CA GLU A 212 -5.37 2.44 -30.01
C GLU A 212 -4.90 3.57 -29.09
N GLN A 213 -5.78 4.12 -28.25
CA GLN A 213 -5.45 5.15 -27.26
C GLN A 213 -4.44 4.61 -26.24
N ARG A 214 -4.60 3.35 -25.81
CA ARG A 214 -3.65 2.70 -24.93
C ARG A 214 -2.28 2.54 -25.60
N ALA A 215 -2.24 2.10 -26.86
CA ALA A 215 -1.00 1.95 -27.63
C ALA A 215 -0.27 3.28 -27.79
N GLU A 216 -0.99 4.35 -28.13
CA GLU A 216 -0.46 5.71 -28.25
C GLU A 216 0.12 6.21 -26.93
N ALA A 217 -0.58 6.04 -25.82
CA ALA A 217 -0.09 6.42 -24.49
C ALA A 217 1.21 5.69 -24.12
N LEU A 218 1.29 4.39 -24.42
CA LEU A 218 2.51 3.60 -24.18
C LEU A 218 3.68 4.05 -25.09
N GLU A 219 3.40 4.40 -26.35
CA GLU A 219 4.42 4.93 -27.25
C GLU A 219 4.96 6.27 -26.75
N GLN A 220 4.09 7.19 -26.34
CA GLN A 220 4.48 8.50 -25.79
C GLN A 220 5.37 8.32 -24.55
N MET A 221 4.96 7.48 -23.59
CA MET A 221 5.76 7.20 -22.40
C MET A 221 7.08 6.47 -22.73
N SER A 222 7.10 5.60 -23.74
CA SER A 222 8.34 4.94 -24.19
C SER A 222 9.33 5.93 -24.78
N ARG A 223 8.88 6.92 -25.54
CA ARG A 223 9.72 8.03 -26.04
C ARG A 223 10.21 8.91 -24.89
N GLN A 224 9.34 9.21 -23.91
CA GLN A 224 9.71 9.99 -22.73
C GLN A 224 10.85 9.32 -21.96
N ARG A 225 10.91 7.99 -21.86
CA ARG A 225 12.01 7.26 -21.21
C ARG A 225 13.40 7.57 -21.80
N TRP A 226 13.47 7.82 -23.11
CA TRP A 226 14.74 8.24 -23.71
C TRP A 226 15.15 9.64 -23.23
N VAL A 227 14.19 10.58 -23.19
CA VAL A 227 14.43 11.93 -22.66
C VAL A 227 14.87 11.87 -21.20
N ASP A 228 14.17 11.07 -20.36
CA ASP A 228 14.51 10.87 -18.95
C ASP A 228 15.94 10.30 -18.79
N ALA A 229 16.31 9.32 -19.63
CA ALA A 229 17.65 8.71 -19.61
C ALA A 229 18.75 9.69 -20.03
N GLU A 230 18.52 10.51 -21.05
CA GLU A 230 19.45 11.55 -21.50
C GLU A 230 19.65 12.64 -20.43
N GLN A 231 18.58 12.99 -19.70
CA GLN A 231 18.60 14.01 -18.65
C GLN A 231 19.07 13.48 -17.28
N GLY A 232 19.08 12.15 -17.09
CA GLY A 232 19.40 11.51 -15.82
C GLY A 232 18.34 11.69 -14.72
N THR A 233 17.16 12.20 -15.08
CA THR A 233 16.04 12.43 -14.15
C THR A 233 14.70 12.29 -14.89
N PRO A 234 13.64 11.76 -14.25
CA PRO A 234 12.34 11.65 -14.88
C PRO A 234 11.66 13.02 -15.03
N ALA A 235 10.92 13.18 -16.12
CA ALA A 235 9.96 14.26 -16.24
C ALA A 235 8.71 13.96 -15.41
N TYR A 236 8.14 15.02 -14.83
CA TYR A 236 6.95 14.92 -13.98
C TYR A 236 5.70 15.45 -14.71
N GLN A 237 4.55 14.95 -14.29
CA GLN A 237 3.25 15.49 -14.70
C GLN A 237 3.07 16.91 -14.11
N PRO A 238 2.12 17.70 -14.62
CA PRO A 238 1.66 18.89 -13.90
C PRO A 238 1.23 18.53 -12.47
N PRO A 239 1.35 19.47 -11.52
CA PRO A 239 0.89 19.25 -10.16
C PRO A 239 -0.54 18.73 -10.10
N PHE A 240 -0.77 17.75 -9.22
CA PHE A 240 -2.10 17.21 -8.99
C PHE A 240 -2.99 18.26 -8.29
N ASN A 241 -4.29 18.20 -8.52
CA ASN A 241 -5.28 19.16 -7.97
C ASN A 241 -5.00 20.65 -8.30
N PRO A 242 -4.92 21.03 -9.58
CA PRO A 242 -4.89 22.45 -9.93
C PRO A 242 -6.17 23.16 -9.45
N PRO A 243 -6.17 24.52 -9.38
CA PRO A 243 -7.37 25.27 -9.05
C PRO A 243 -8.55 24.91 -9.97
N LEU A 244 -9.73 24.76 -9.38
CA LEU A 244 -10.96 24.46 -10.12
C LEU A 244 -11.34 25.64 -11.02
N LYS A 245 -11.79 25.32 -12.23
CA LYS A 245 -12.24 26.32 -13.25
C LYS A 245 -13.75 26.47 -13.28
N GLY A 246 -14.48 25.53 -12.64
CA GLY A 246 -15.94 25.41 -12.70
C GLY A 246 -16.39 24.45 -13.79
N GLY A 247 -17.38 23.63 -13.47
CA GLY A 247 -17.93 22.61 -14.38
C GLY A 247 -17.22 21.26 -14.38
N GLU A 248 -16.26 21.05 -13.47
CA GLU A 248 -15.62 19.74 -13.30
C GLU A 248 -16.62 18.69 -12.80
N PRO A 249 -16.40 17.40 -13.13
CA PRO A 249 -17.15 16.29 -12.55
C PRO A 249 -17.07 16.32 -11.02
N GLN A 250 -18.15 15.93 -10.32
CA GLN A 250 -18.23 16.02 -8.86
C GLN A 250 -17.05 15.35 -8.15
N PHE A 251 -16.59 14.20 -8.63
CA PHE A 251 -15.46 13.51 -7.99
C PHE A 251 -14.14 14.31 -8.07
N VAL A 252 -13.94 15.15 -9.10
CA VAL A 252 -12.78 16.04 -9.18
C VAL A 252 -12.88 17.14 -8.13
N VAL A 253 -14.08 17.70 -7.95
CA VAL A 253 -14.37 18.67 -6.90
C VAL A 253 -14.13 18.07 -5.51
N ASP A 254 -14.59 16.83 -5.28
CA ASP A 254 -14.42 16.10 -4.03
C ASP A 254 -12.93 15.85 -3.71
N TYR A 255 -12.13 15.45 -4.71
CA TYR A 255 -10.67 15.29 -4.55
C TYR A 255 -9.97 16.60 -4.26
N HIS A 256 -10.36 17.68 -4.96
CA HIS A 256 -9.81 19.01 -4.70
C HIS A 256 -10.15 19.47 -3.28
N ASP A 257 -11.38 19.31 -2.83
CA ASP A 257 -11.80 19.64 -1.47
C ASP A 257 -10.97 18.89 -0.42
N TYR A 258 -10.69 17.60 -0.63
CA TYR A 258 -9.86 16.85 0.31
C TYR A 258 -8.37 17.24 0.24
N TYR A 259 -7.74 17.21 -0.94
CA TYR A 259 -6.29 17.33 -1.05
C TYR A 259 -5.74 18.77 -1.11
N ALA A 260 -6.55 19.75 -1.53
CA ALA A 260 -6.13 21.13 -1.73
C ALA A 260 -6.62 22.10 -0.63
N THR A 261 -7.40 21.61 0.34
CA THR A 261 -7.92 22.43 1.45
C THR A 261 -7.44 21.88 2.81
N PRO A 262 -7.60 22.65 3.92
CA PRO A 262 -7.22 22.16 5.24
C PRO A 262 -7.90 20.85 5.68
N ARG A 263 -8.92 20.38 4.96
CA ARG A 263 -9.60 19.09 5.23
C ARG A 263 -8.61 17.92 5.23
N GLY A 264 -7.71 17.86 4.27
CA GLY A 264 -6.80 16.75 4.13
C GLY A 264 -5.48 17.12 3.44
N TYR A 265 -5.20 18.41 3.20
CA TYR A 265 -3.93 18.86 2.63
C TYR A 265 -2.75 18.45 3.48
N HIS A 266 -1.73 17.87 2.84
CA HIS A 266 -0.43 17.61 3.48
C HIS A 266 0.71 17.86 2.49
N PRO A 267 1.76 18.65 2.84
CA PRO A 267 2.78 19.12 1.88
C PRO A 267 3.61 17.98 1.27
N ARG A 268 3.73 16.83 1.92
CA ARG A 268 4.46 15.67 1.40
C ARG A 268 3.62 14.78 0.49
N ALA A 269 2.29 14.94 0.47
CA ALA A 269 1.42 14.12 -0.38
C ALA A 269 1.56 14.52 -1.86
N VAL A 270 1.63 13.53 -2.75
CA VAL A 270 1.68 13.79 -4.18
C VAL A 270 0.40 14.50 -4.64
N ASN A 271 -0.75 14.07 -4.12
CA ASN A 271 -2.05 14.62 -4.48
C ASN A 271 -2.31 16.04 -3.93
N SER A 272 -1.47 16.55 -3.01
CA SER A 272 -1.60 17.90 -2.45
C SER A 272 -0.72 18.95 -3.16
N GLY A 273 -0.53 18.83 -4.46
CA GLY A 273 0.19 19.80 -5.27
C GLY A 273 1.60 19.37 -5.71
N ASN A 274 1.99 18.11 -5.43
CA ASN A 274 3.15 17.49 -6.06
C ASN A 274 2.74 16.77 -7.35
N ALA A 275 3.66 16.03 -7.98
CA ALA A 275 3.43 15.38 -9.26
C ALA A 275 4.03 13.98 -9.32
N TRP A 276 3.37 13.08 -10.04
CA TRP A 276 3.89 11.79 -10.43
C TRP A 276 4.82 11.90 -11.64
N SER A 277 5.82 11.02 -11.76
CA SER A 277 6.59 10.88 -12.99
C SER A 277 5.67 10.51 -14.16
N GLN A 278 5.96 11.08 -15.35
CA GLN A 278 5.16 10.86 -16.56
C GLN A 278 5.12 9.39 -16.99
N THR A 279 6.15 8.62 -16.63
CA THR A 279 6.27 7.20 -17.01
C THR A 279 5.76 6.24 -15.94
N THR A 280 5.32 6.72 -14.78
CA THR A 280 4.72 5.90 -13.71
C THR A 280 3.59 4.98 -14.21
N PRO A 281 2.67 5.40 -15.10
CA PRO A 281 1.59 4.51 -15.55
C PRO A 281 2.02 3.27 -16.32
N MET A 282 3.22 3.22 -16.90
CA MET A 282 3.64 2.10 -17.75
C MET A 282 3.57 0.75 -17.05
N SER A 283 4.09 0.65 -15.81
CA SER A 283 4.05 -0.60 -15.04
C SER A 283 2.63 -0.99 -14.65
N PHE A 284 1.82 -0.01 -14.26
CA PHE A 284 0.41 -0.24 -13.93
C PHE A 284 -0.40 -0.74 -15.12
N MET A 285 -0.17 -0.20 -16.29
CA MET A 285 -0.88 -0.60 -17.53
C MET A 285 -0.62 -2.06 -17.92
N ASN A 286 0.45 -2.68 -17.43
CA ASN A 286 0.86 -4.02 -17.84
C ASN A 286 0.89 -5.06 -16.70
N MET A 287 0.47 -4.72 -15.49
CA MET A 287 0.54 -5.59 -14.30
C MET A 287 -0.83 -5.66 -13.58
N PRO A 288 -1.81 -6.45 -14.09
CA PRO A 288 -3.15 -6.52 -13.49
C PRO A 288 -3.11 -7.16 -12.10
N ILE A 289 -3.28 -6.36 -11.04
CA ILE A 289 -3.13 -6.77 -9.63
C ILE A 289 -4.25 -7.67 -9.09
N LEU A 290 -5.42 -7.71 -9.71
CA LEU A 290 -6.54 -8.54 -9.25
C LEU A 290 -6.62 -9.92 -9.93
N THR A 291 -5.58 -10.34 -10.64
CA THR A 291 -5.55 -11.63 -11.36
C THR A 291 -5.76 -12.82 -10.42
N TYR A 292 -5.15 -12.79 -9.24
CA TYR A 292 -5.19 -13.87 -8.26
C TYR A 292 -6.07 -13.56 -7.04
N ILE A 293 -7.01 -12.64 -7.15
CA ILE A 293 -7.87 -12.23 -6.02
C ILE A 293 -8.67 -13.41 -5.42
N ALA A 294 -9.04 -14.40 -6.22
CA ALA A 294 -9.73 -15.60 -5.75
C ALA A 294 -8.87 -16.44 -4.78
N GLU A 295 -7.53 -16.35 -4.87
CA GLU A 295 -6.59 -17.06 -4.01
C GLU A 295 -6.41 -16.41 -2.61
N ILE A 296 -7.11 -15.30 -2.34
CA ILE A 296 -7.23 -14.77 -0.98
C ILE A 296 -7.94 -15.80 -0.11
N ALA A 297 -8.98 -16.47 -0.63
CA ALA A 297 -9.67 -17.53 0.09
C ALA A 297 -8.71 -18.63 0.57
N PRO A 298 -8.97 -19.25 1.74
CA PRO A 298 -10.15 -19.08 2.61
C PRO A 298 -10.06 -17.90 3.61
N ARG A 299 -9.12 -16.96 3.41
CA ARG A 299 -8.95 -15.81 4.30
C ARG A 299 -10.04 -14.77 4.02
N PRO A 300 -10.65 -14.20 5.07
CA PRO A 300 -11.77 -13.28 4.93
C PRO A 300 -11.39 -11.95 4.25
N LEU A 301 -12.28 -11.48 3.38
CA LEU A 301 -12.20 -10.20 2.66
C LEU A 301 -13.43 -9.33 2.96
N LEU A 302 -13.21 -8.08 3.37
CA LEU A 302 -14.25 -7.07 3.50
C LEU A 302 -13.96 -5.89 2.55
N LEU A 303 -14.87 -5.62 1.64
CA LEU A 303 -14.88 -4.42 0.79
C LEU A 303 -15.88 -3.41 1.33
N ILE A 304 -15.49 -2.15 1.44
CA ILE A 304 -16.35 -1.04 1.85
C ILE A 304 -16.28 0.04 0.77
N HIS A 305 -17.42 0.54 0.29
CA HIS A 305 -17.43 1.58 -0.74
C HIS A 305 -18.59 2.54 -0.56
N GLY A 306 -18.41 3.80 -0.97
CA GLY A 306 -19.49 4.79 -0.95
C GLY A 306 -20.50 4.56 -2.07
N GLU A 307 -21.79 4.73 -1.77
CA GLU A 307 -22.89 4.59 -2.74
C GLU A 307 -22.73 5.55 -3.93
N LYS A 308 -22.34 6.80 -3.66
CA LYS A 308 -22.16 7.86 -4.67
C LYS A 308 -20.75 7.93 -5.25
N ALA A 309 -19.87 7.02 -4.86
CA ALA A 309 -18.51 7.02 -5.38
C ALA A 309 -18.48 6.63 -6.86
N HIS A 310 -17.85 7.47 -7.69
CA HIS A 310 -17.62 7.20 -9.12
C HIS A 310 -16.82 5.91 -9.36
N SER A 311 -16.05 5.48 -8.34
CA SER A 311 -15.15 4.32 -8.35
C SER A 311 -15.79 3.03 -7.81
N ARG A 312 -17.09 3.04 -7.45
CA ARG A 312 -17.76 1.89 -6.81
C ARG A 312 -17.65 0.59 -7.62
N TYR A 313 -17.67 0.70 -8.94
CA TYR A 313 -17.55 -0.44 -9.85
C TYR A 313 -16.24 -1.24 -9.70
N PHE A 314 -15.15 -0.64 -9.16
CA PHE A 314 -13.93 -1.38 -8.85
C PHE A 314 -14.15 -2.39 -7.71
N SER A 315 -14.78 -1.96 -6.61
CA SER A 315 -15.11 -2.86 -5.50
C SER A 315 -16.14 -3.93 -5.91
N GLU A 316 -17.15 -3.56 -6.70
CA GLU A 316 -18.13 -4.53 -7.22
C GLU A 316 -17.46 -5.59 -8.10
N THR A 317 -16.52 -5.16 -8.96
CA THR A 317 -15.75 -6.10 -9.80
C THR A 317 -14.82 -6.99 -8.97
N ALA A 318 -14.14 -6.43 -7.97
CA ALA A 318 -13.28 -7.19 -7.06
C ALA A 318 -14.10 -8.20 -6.27
N PHE A 319 -15.27 -7.80 -5.75
CA PHE A 319 -16.19 -8.69 -5.06
C PHE A 319 -16.65 -9.84 -5.94
N ALA A 320 -17.02 -9.55 -7.20
CA ALA A 320 -17.45 -10.58 -8.14
C ALA A 320 -16.36 -11.63 -8.45
N LYS A 321 -15.08 -11.20 -8.47
CA LYS A 321 -13.93 -12.07 -8.78
C LYS A 321 -13.36 -12.82 -7.57
N ALA A 322 -13.52 -12.29 -6.37
CA ALA A 322 -13.02 -12.91 -5.15
C ALA A 322 -13.82 -14.18 -4.82
N ALA A 323 -13.16 -15.15 -4.18
CA ALA A 323 -13.82 -16.33 -3.60
C ALA A 323 -14.23 -16.06 -2.14
N ASP A 324 -15.12 -16.90 -1.60
CA ASP A 324 -15.59 -16.81 -0.21
C ASP A 324 -14.51 -17.25 0.80
N PRO A 325 -14.53 -16.68 2.02
CA PRO A 325 -15.51 -15.74 2.58
C PRO A 325 -15.23 -14.28 2.22
N LYS A 326 -16.23 -13.59 1.72
CA LYS A 326 -16.15 -12.18 1.30
C LYS A 326 -17.40 -11.40 1.68
N GLU A 327 -17.21 -10.12 2.00
CA GLU A 327 -18.28 -9.17 2.31
C GLU A 327 -18.14 -7.91 1.46
N LEU A 328 -19.26 -7.32 1.05
CA LEU A 328 -19.31 -5.99 0.42
C LEU A 328 -20.30 -5.10 1.16
N VAL A 329 -19.83 -3.94 1.60
CA VAL A 329 -20.63 -2.92 2.28
C VAL A 329 -20.69 -1.68 1.42
N ILE A 330 -21.89 -1.27 1.04
CA ILE A 330 -22.14 0.02 0.38
C ILE A 330 -22.65 1.02 1.40
N VAL A 331 -21.90 2.10 1.62
CA VAL A 331 -22.23 3.16 2.60
C VAL A 331 -23.18 4.15 1.96
N PRO A 332 -24.42 4.28 2.46
CA PRO A 332 -25.43 5.17 1.86
C PRO A 332 -24.98 6.63 1.81
N GLY A 333 -25.18 7.24 0.66
CA GLY A 333 -24.91 8.66 0.41
C GLY A 333 -23.45 9.09 0.45
N ALA A 334 -22.49 8.19 0.73
CA ALA A 334 -21.07 8.51 0.79
C ALA A 334 -20.44 8.61 -0.60
N SER A 335 -19.59 9.62 -0.82
CA SER A 335 -18.69 9.74 -1.96
C SER A 335 -17.43 8.88 -1.77
N HIS A 336 -16.50 8.94 -2.71
CA HIS A 336 -15.22 8.25 -2.60
C HIS A 336 -14.38 8.80 -1.43
N VAL A 337 -14.23 10.11 -1.35
CA VAL A 337 -13.38 10.79 -0.36
C VAL A 337 -14.04 10.94 1.01
N ASP A 338 -15.34 10.72 1.14
CA ASP A 338 -15.98 10.67 2.45
C ASP A 338 -15.47 9.50 3.29
N LEU A 339 -14.99 8.43 2.64
CA LEU A 339 -14.36 7.31 3.32
C LEU A 339 -12.86 7.53 3.60
N TYR A 340 -12.35 8.75 3.43
CA TYR A 340 -10.99 9.12 3.83
C TYR A 340 -10.93 9.67 5.26
N ASP A 341 -11.91 10.49 5.65
CA ASP A 341 -11.86 11.27 6.90
C ASP A 341 -13.19 11.46 7.62
N ARG A 342 -14.32 11.14 6.98
CA ARG A 342 -15.63 11.36 7.60
C ARG A 342 -15.97 10.25 8.57
N MET A 343 -15.77 10.53 9.86
CA MET A 343 -16.02 9.58 10.95
C MET A 343 -17.46 9.07 11.00
N ASP A 344 -18.42 9.85 10.54
CA ASP A 344 -19.84 9.47 10.44
C ASP A 344 -20.15 8.57 9.23
N LYS A 345 -19.23 8.45 8.27
CA LYS A 345 -19.36 7.62 7.05
C LYS A 345 -18.49 6.37 7.09
N ILE A 346 -17.31 6.46 7.69
CA ILE A 346 -16.40 5.31 7.78
C ILE A 346 -16.96 4.32 8.82
N SER A 347 -17.25 3.10 8.39
CA SER A 347 -17.85 2.06 9.25
C SER A 347 -16.79 1.42 10.17
N PHE A 348 -16.10 2.22 11.02
CA PHE A 348 -15.01 1.72 11.88
C PHE A 348 -15.44 0.58 12.81
N ASP A 349 -16.63 0.63 13.38
CA ASP A 349 -17.14 -0.44 14.25
C ASP A 349 -17.31 -1.76 13.48
N ARG A 350 -17.71 -1.69 12.21
CA ARG A 350 -17.79 -2.88 11.35
C ARG A 350 -16.40 -3.42 10.98
N ILE A 351 -15.45 -2.53 10.72
CA ILE A 351 -14.04 -2.91 10.46
C ILE A 351 -13.46 -3.59 11.69
N ALA A 352 -13.67 -3.03 12.89
CA ALA A 352 -13.21 -3.60 14.14
C ALA A 352 -13.83 -4.99 14.38
N ALA A 353 -15.16 -5.09 14.32
CA ALA A 353 -15.86 -6.36 14.48
C ALA A 353 -15.45 -7.43 13.45
N PHE A 354 -15.12 -7.03 12.21
CA PHE A 354 -14.58 -7.93 11.20
C PHE A 354 -13.23 -8.49 11.63
N PHE A 355 -12.28 -7.66 12.05
CA PHE A 355 -10.96 -8.12 12.48
C PHE A 355 -10.99 -8.85 13.82
N GLU A 356 -11.83 -8.44 14.78
CA GLU A 356 -12.03 -9.17 16.04
C GLU A 356 -12.47 -10.62 15.79
N ARG A 357 -13.40 -10.84 14.86
CA ARG A 357 -13.90 -12.18 14.49
C ARG A 357 -12.86 -12.98 13.69
N THR A 358 -12.09 -12.35 12.84
CA THR A 358 -11.24 -13.05 11.85
C THR A 358 -9.78 -13.19 12.28
N LEU A 359 -9.36 -12.44 13.30
CA LEU A 359 -8.04 -12.50 13.94
C LEU A 359 -8.12 -13.04 15.39
N ALA A 360 -9.23 -13.69 15.75
CA ALA A 360 -9.44 -14.26 17.08
C ALA A 360 -8.49 -15.44 17.37
#